data_d3b94640b041b6dc58fb8ab129515733
#
_entry.id   d3b94640b041b6dc58fb8ab129515733
#
_cell.length_a   1.000
_cell.length_b   1.000
_cell.length_c   1.000
_cell.angle_alpha   90.00
_cell.angle_beta   90.00
_cell.angle_gamma   90.00
#
_symmetry.space_group_name_H-M   'P 1'
#
loop_
_entity.id
_entity.type
_entity.pdbx_description
1 polymer ?
#
loop_
_entity_poly.entity_id
_entity_poly.type
_entity_poly.pdbx_seq_one_letter_code
_entity_poly.pdbx_strand_id
1 'polypeptide(L)'
;MSDRVSLQNIRPGIADIYLNNKQIGVIQRVERGEASSELVGKWFANLYPLRESTFQELMNNAVAWGVTRKECLEKFDWKLRTGRLGRLQ
;
A
#
# COMPACT_ATOMS: atom_id res chain seq x y z
N MET A 1 -21.77 -2.17 -11.09
CA MET A 1 -20.39 -2.65 -11.18
C MET A 1 -19.47 -1.80 -10.33
N SER A 2 -18.78 -2.39 -9.43
CA SER A 2 -17.94 -1.63 -8.55
C SER A 2 -16.50 -1.59 -9.06
N ASP A 3 -15.85 -0.47 -8.83
CA ASP A 3 -14.43 -0.32 -9.12
C ASP A 3 -13.68 -0.79 -7.91
N ARG A 4 -13.41 -2.06 -7.86
CA ARG A 4 -12.71 -2.64 -6.73
C ARG A 4 -11.25 -2.77 -7.00
N VAL A 5 -10.48 -2.49 -5.97
CA VAL A 5 -9.05 -2.76 -6.05
C VAL A 5 -8.83 -4.26 -5.94
N SER A 6 -7.79 -4.73 -6.60
CA SER A 6 -7.39 -6.12 -6.52
C SER A 6 -5.90 -6.18 -6.25
N LEU A 7 -5.44 -7.34 -5.79
CA LEU A 7 -4.04 -7.52 -5.46
C LEU A 7 -3.44 -8.58 -6.38
N GLN A 8 -2.20 -8.35 -6.76
CA GLN A 8 -1.39 -9.37 -7.42
C GLN A 8 -0.16 -9.57 -6.57
N ASN A 9 -0.07 -10.73 -5.94
CA ASN A 9 1.04 -11.03 -5.05
C ASN A 9 2.32 -11.16 -5.86
N ILE A 10 3.37 -10.45 -5.40
CA ILE A 10 4.69 -10.59 -5.99
C ILE A 10 5.46 -11.63 -5.23
N ARG A 11 5.41 -11.55 -3.90
CA ARG A 11 6.03 -12.51 -2.99
C ARG A 11 5.42 -12.29 -1.63
N PRO A 12 5.68 -13.16 -0.66
CA PRO A 12 5.15 -12.95 0.69
C PRO A 12 5.56 -11.58 1.22
N GLY A 13 4.58 -10.82 1.69
CA GLY A 13 4.82 -9.51 2.27
C GLY A 13 4.80 -8.35 1.29
N ILE A 14 4.56 -8.60 0.00
CA ILE A 14 4.47 -7.50 -0.96
C ILE A 14 3.51 -7.87 -2.09
N ALA A 15 2.69 -6.92 -2.49
CA ALA A 15 1.74 -7.13 -3.58
C ALA A 15 1.48 -5.82 -4.30
N ASP A 16 1.17 -5.93 -5.57
CA ASP A 16 0.75 -4.78 -6.37
C ASP A 16 -0.74 -4.57 -6.20
N ILE A 17 -1.16 -3.31 -6.19
CA ILE A 17 -2.58 -2.95 -6.10
C ILE A 17 -3.03 -2.48 -7.48
N TYR A 18 -4.10 -3.08 -7.97
CA TYR A 18 -4.65 -2.78 -9.28
C TYR A 18 -6.07 -2.26 -9.16
N LEU A 19 -6.43 -1.38 -10.08
CA LEU A 19 -7.80 -0.94 -10.26
C LEU A 19 -8.08 -1.02 -11.75
N ASN A 20 -9.05 -1.87 -12.13
CA ASN A 20 -9.43 -2.04 -13.53
C ASN A 20 -8.22 -2.37 -14.41
N ASN A 21 -7.40 -3.29 -13.94
CA ASN A 21 -6.22 -3.79 -14.67
C ASN A 21 -5.09 -2.78 -14.79
N LYS A 22 -5.17 -1.68 -14.05
CA LYS A 22 -4.10 -0.70 -14.02
C LYS A 22 -3.48 -0.69 -12.64
N GLN A 23 -2.16 -0.80 -12.57
CA GLN A 23 -1.47 -0.75 -11.28
C GLN A 23 -1.54 0.66 -10.73
N ILE A 24 -2.05 0.79 -9.52
CA ILE A 24 -2.21 2.09 -8.87
C ILE A 24 -1.45 2.19 -7.55
N GLY A 25 -0.93 1.07 -7.05
CA GLY A 25 -0.22 1.13 -5.79
C GLY A 25 0.54 -0.15 -5.50
N VAL A 26 1.21 -0.14 -4.37
CA VAL A 26 1.95 -1.30 -3.85
C VAL A 26 1.69 -1.37 -2.35
N ILE A 27 1.41 -2.56 -1.84
CA ILE A 27 1.21 -2.77 -0.41
C ILE A 27 2.31 -3.71 0.09
N GLN A 28 2.90 -3.36 1.23
CA GLN A 28 4.04 -4.08 1.77
C GLN A 28 3.91 -4.27 3.26
N ARG A 29 4.50 -5.37 3.75
CA ARG A 29 4.58 -5.65 5.18
C ARG A 29 5.96 -5.22 5.68
N VAL A 30 6.00 -4.60 6.86
CA VAL A 30 7.25 -4.23 7.50
C VAL A 30 7.88 -5.51 8.05
N GLU A 31 9.10 -5.82 7.62
CA GLU A 31 9.81 -7.01 8.04
C GLU A 31 10.79 -6.67 9.16
N ARG A 32 11.18 -7.73 9.89
CA ARG A 32 12.13 -7.55 10.96
C ARG A 32 13.44 -6.95 10.42
N GLY A 33 13.94 -5.93 11.10
CA GLY A 33 15.17 -5.27 10.70
C GLY A 33 14.98 -4.08 9.79
N GLU A 34 13.75 -3.87 9.28
CA GLU A 34 13.50 -2.74 8.39
C GLU A 34 13.00 -1.50 9.11
N ALA A 35 12.50 -1.69 10.33
CA ALA A 35 11.97 -0.58 11.10
C ALA A 35 11.98 -0.97 12.57
N SER A 36 11.44 -0.08 13.43
CA SER A 36 11.34 -0.40 14.85
C SER A 36 10.45 -1.60 15.06
N SER A 37 10.66 -2.32 16.17
CA SER A 37 9.92 -3.53 16.45
C SER A 37 8.41 -3.28 16.54
N GLU A 38 8.01 -2.06 16.86
CA GLU A 38 6.59 -1.72 16.95
C GLU A 38 5.90 -1.78 15.59
N LEU A 39 6.64 -1.57 14.52
CA LEU A 39 6.07 -1.55 13.18
C LEU A 39 6.15 -2.89 12.47
N VAL A 40 6.97 -3.81 12.97
CA VAL A 40 7.15 -5.10 12.32
C VAL A 40 5.81 -5.84 12.26
N GLY A 41 5.49 -6.36 11.07
CA GLY A 41 4.24 -7.06 10.85
C GLY A 41 3.09 -6.18 10.40
N LYS A 42 3.24 -4.87 10.52
CA LYS A 42 2.22 -3.95 10.01
C LYS A 42 2.38 -3.77 8.51
N TRP A 43 1.31 -3.31 7.89
CA TRP A 43 1.27 -3.13 6.44
C TRP A 43 1.12 -1.67 6.09
N PHE A 44 1.71 -1.27 4.97
CA PHE A 44 1.53 0.07 4.47
C PHE A 44 1.45 0.04 2.95
N ALA A 45 0.86 1.06 2.37
CA ALA A 45 0.64 1.14 0.93
C ALA A 45 1.11 2.48 0.39
N ASN A 46 1.66 2.44 -0.82
CA ASN A 46 2.11 3.63 -1.53
C ASN A 46 1.47 3.65 -2.91
N LEU A 47 1.41 4.84 -3.48
CA LEU A 47 0.92 4.99 -4.84
C LEU A 47 2.00 4.53 -5.84
N TYR A 48 1.56 4.06 -6.98
CA TYR A 48 2.44 3.64 -8.05
C TYR A 48 2.42 4.72 -9.15
N PRO A 49 3.54 5.07 -9.74
CA PRO A 49 4.89 4.54 -9.52
C PRO A 49 5.49 5.03 -8.21
N LEU A 50 6.34 4.19 -7.62
CA LEU A 50 7.03 4.56 -6.41
C LEU A 50 8.07 5.63 -6.73
N ARG A 51 8.15 6.63 -5.88
CA ARG A 51 9.06 7.76 -6.10
C ARG A 51 10.15 7.82 -5.05
N GLU A 52 10.02 6.99 -4.02
CA GLU A 52 10.96 6.98 -2.91
C GLU A 52 12.13 6.07 -3.23
N SER A 53 13.30 6.42 -2.69
CA SER A 53 14.53 5.67 -2.93
C SER A 53 14.81 4.62 -1.87
N THR A 54 14.26 4.80 -0.66
CA THR A 54 14.56 3.91 0.45
C THR A 54 13.27 3.40 1.06
N PHE A 55 13.40 2.30 1.81
CA PHE A 55 12.25 1.73 2.51
C PHE A 55 11.72 2.72 3.55
N GLN A 56 12.62 3.43 4.23
CA GLN A 56 12.21 4.42 5.22
C GLN A 56 11.36 5.51 4.58
N GLU A 57 11.76 5.97 3.41
CA GLU A 57 10.98 6.99 2.71
C GLU A 57 9.62 6.45 2.27
N LEU A 58 9.59 5.20 1.84
CA LEU A 58 8.31 4.58 1.47
C LEU A 58 7.36 4.56 2.67
N MET A 59 7.87 4.20 3.84
CA MET A 59 7.05 4.21 5.05
C MET A 59 6.58 5.61 5.42
N ASN A 60 7.48 6.58 5.32
CA ASN A 60 7.15 7.96 5.71
C ASN A 60 6.10 8.57 4.79
N ASN A 61 6.08 8.14 3.53
CA ASN A 61 5.16 8.70 2.54
C ASN A 61 4.00 7.77 2.23
N ALA A 62 3.79 6.75 3.06
CA ALA A 62 2.70 5.80 2.84
C ALA A 62 1.36 6.51 2.92
N VAL A 63 0.45 6.13 2.03
CA VAL A 63 -0.88 6.73 1.99
C VAL A 63 -1.88 5.96 2.85
N ALA A 64 -1.52 4.75 3.26
CA ALA A 64 -2.40 3.95 4.11
C ALA A 64 -1.56 3.02 4.97
N TRP A 65 -2.03 2.75 6.17
CA TRP A 65 -1.42 1.83 7.12
C TRP A 65 -2.48 0.92 7.70
N GLY A 66 -2.08 -0.26 8.13
CA GLY A 66 -2.97 -1.17 8.81
C GLY A 66 -2.18 -2.23 9.58
N VAL A 67 -2.82 -2.82 10.58
CA VAL A 67 -2.22 -3.92 11.33
C VAL A 67 -2.21 -5.19 10.51
N THR A 68 -3.18 -5.33 9.60
CA THR A 68 -3.25 -6.44 8.68
C THR A 68 -3.29 -5.92 7.26
N ARG A 69 -2.99 -6.82 6.30
CA ARG A 69 -3.07 -6.46 4.89
C ARG A 69 -4.48 -6.00 4.53
N LYS A 70 -5.48 -6.71 5.05
CA LYS A 70 -6.87 -6.38 4.76
C LYS A 70 -7.21 -4.97 5.25
N GLU A 71 -6.81 -4.64 6.47
CA GLU A 71 -7.09 -3.32 7.02
C GLU A 71 -6.42 -2.22 6.20
N CYS A 72 -5.16 -2.43 5.85
CA CYS A 72 -4.42 -1.46 5.05
C CYS A 72 -5.08 -1.26 3.69
N LEU A 73 -5.48 -2.35 3.05
CA LEU A 73 -6.11 -2.28 1.75
C LEU A 73 -7.47 -1.58 1.83
N GLU A 74 -8.21 -1.83 2.91
CA GLU A 74 -9.51 -1.17 3.09
C GLU A 74 -9.34 0.34 3.24
N LYS A 75 -8.32 0.77 3.97
CA LYS A 75 -8.05 2.19 4.12
C LYS A 75 -7.59 2.80 2.81
N PHE A 76 -6.77 2.08 2.05
CA PHE A 76 -6.35 2.54 0.73
C PHE A 76 -7.56 2.72 -0.17
N ASP A 77 -8.44 1.72 -0.20
CA ASP A 77 -9.63 1.75 -1.02
C ASP A 77 -10.56 2.90 -0.61
N TRP A 78 -10.72 3.12 0.69
CA TRP A 78 -11.55 4.21 1.18
C TRP A 78 -11.00 5.55 0.72
N LYS A 79 -9.68 5.74 0.82
CA LYS A 79 -9.07 7.00 0.38
C LYS A 79 -9.21 7.18 -1.12
N LEU A 80 -9.09 6.08 -1.86
CA LEU A 80 -9.27 6.13 -3.31
C LEU A 80 -10.68 6.59 -3.67
N ARG A 81 -11.68 5.99 -3.03
CA ARG A 81 -13.08 6.30 -3.34
C ARG A 81 -13.47 7.70 -2.95
N THR A 82 -12.85 8.24 -1.91
CA THR A 82 -13.19 9.58 -1.41
C THR A 82 -12.28 10.65 -1.97
N GLY A 83 -11.38 10.29 -2.90
CA GLY A 83 -10.49 11.25 -3.51
C GLY A 83 -9.38 11.75 -2.62
N ARG A 84 -9.07 11.00 -1.55
CA ARG A 84 -8.08 11.44 -0.57
C ARG A 84 -6.67 10.99 -0.87
N LEU A 85 -6.47 10.21 -1.94
CA LEU A 85 -5.14 9.79 -2.35
C LEU A 85 -4.43 10.86 -3.16
N GLY A 86 -5.13 11.93 -3.48
CA GLY A 86 -4.58 12.94 -4.34
C GLY A 86 -4.70 12.50 -5.79
N ARG A 87 -3.74 12.92 -6.62
CA ARG A 87 -3.82 12.67 -8.03
C ARG A 87 -3.27 11.30 -8.38
N LEU A 88 -4.07 10.51 -9.06
CA LEU A 88 -3.62 9.25 -9.63
C LEU A 88 -3.17 9.50 -11.06
N GLN A 89 -2.01 8.98 -11.39
CA GLN A 89 -1.47 9.15 -12.73
C GLN A 89 -1.85 8.00 -13.62
#